data_3398d3b47228a39d48324e31077c3493
#
_entry.id   3398d3b47228a39d48324e31077c3493
#
_cell.length_a   1.000
_cell.length_b   1.000
_cell.length_c   1.000
_cell.angle_alpha   90.00
_cell.angle_beta   90.00
_cell.angle_gamma   90.00
#
_symmetry.space_group_name_H-M   'P 1'
#
loop_
_entity.id
_entity.type
_entity.pdbx_description
1 polymer ?
#
loop_
_entity_poly.entity_id
_entity_poly.type
_entity_poly.pdbx_seq_one_letter_code
_entity_poly.pdbx_strand_id
1 'polypeptide(L)'
;MYSTKYVKATNVNKAASIIADAEDGKFLAGGMTLIPTLKQRLASPDLIIDLSDCKLTGIEDEGASIRIGAMSRHVDVAESVLVQNAIPAIANLSSQIGDRQVRNRGTIGGSLANNDPAACYPSALLGLSGTIHTQNRSILAEDFLTGMFETDLEEDEIIIGISFPKPEKAAYVKFPNP
;
A
#
# COMPACT_ATOMS: atom_id res chain seq x y z
N MET A 1 -1.49 -19.71 -14.40
CA MET A 1 -1.68 -19.53 -12.96
C MET A 1 -1.89 -20.89 -12.33
N TYR A 2 -1.30 -21.18 -11.18
CA TYR A 2 -1.57 -22.40 -10.43
C TYR A 2 -2.94 -22.34 -9.76
N SER A 3 -3.44 -23.49 -9.28
CA SER A 3 -4.68 -23.52 -8.51
C SER A 3 -4.43 -22.88 -7.14
N THR A 4 -5.28 -21.96 -6.75
CA THR A 4 -5.19 -21.19 -5.49
C THR A 4 -6.61 -21.01 -4.95
N LYS A 5 -6.80 -21.17 -3.66
CA LYS A 5 -8.06 -20.83 -3.00
C LYS A 5 -8.19 -19.30 -2.93
N TYR A 6 -9.41 -18.80 -2.99
CA TYR A 6 -9.71 -17.38 -2.87
C TYR A 6 -10.80 -17.17 -1.81
N VAL A 7 -10.53 -16.25 -0.90
CA VAL A 7 -11.46 -15.84 0.14
C VAL A 7 -11.51 -14.32 0.20
N LYS A 8 -12.71 -13.75 0.31
CA LYS A 8 -12.91 -12.33 0.51
C LYS A 8 -13.16 -12.07 2.00
N ALA A 9 -12.27 -11.29 2.63
CA ALA A 9 -12.40 -10.96 4.04
C ALA A 9 -13.35 -9.76 4.24
N THR A 10 -14.17 -9.81 5.25
CA THR A 10 -15.15 -8.75 5.57
C THR A 10 -14.60 -7.68 6.52
N ASN A 11 -13.48 -7.96 7.17
CA ASN A 11 -12.75 -7.04 8.05
C ASN A 11 -11.31 -7.53 8.26
N VAL A 12 -10.48 -6.65 8.81
CA VAL A 12 -9.03 -6.88 9.02
C VAL A 12 -8.78 -8.06 9.95
N ASN A 13 -9.46 -8.13 11.10
CA ASN A 13 -9.26 -9.22 12.06
C ASN A 13 -9.59 -10.59 11.45
N LYS A 14 -10.63 -10.66 10.61
CA LYS A 14 -10.98 -11.89 9.90
C LYS A 14 -9.91 -12.25 8.86
N ALA A 15 -9.35 -11.26 8.15
CA ALA A 15 -8.26 -11.47 7.19
C ALA A 15 -7.01 -12.03 7.89
N ALA A 16 -6.59 -11.41 8.99
CA ALA A 16 -5.46 -11.87 9.81
C ALA A 16 -5.67 -13.28 10.37
N SER A 17 -6.87 -13.58 10.89
CA SER A 17 -7.20 -14.94 11.36
C SER A 17 -7.14 -16.00 10.26
N ILE A 18 -7.57 -15.67 9.03
CA ILE A 18 -7.58 -16.62 7.91
C ILE A 18 -6.16 -16.90 7.42
N ILE A 19 -5.27 -15.89 7.37
CA ILE A 19 -3.91 -16.08 6.88
C ILE A 19 -3.06 -16.88 7.89
N ALA A 20 -3.30 -16.72 9.18
CA ALA A 20 -2.60 -17.45 10.22
C ALA A 20 -2.80 -18.97 10.13
N ASP A 21 -3.89 -19.44 9.50
CA ASP A 21 -4.21 -20.85 9.27
C ASP A 21 -3.69 -21.37 7.90
N ALA A 22 -3.09 -20.51 7.06
CA ALA A 22 -2.60 -20.87 5.74
C ALA A 22 -1.11 -21.25 5.75
N GLU A 23 -0.68 -22.16 4.89
CA GLU A 23 0.74 -22.53 4.74
C GLU A 23 1.51 -21.48 3.93
N ASP A 24 0.91 -20.96 2.85
CA ASP A 24 1.43 -19.86 2.02
C ASP A 24 0.28 -18.94 1.58
N GLY A 25 -0.22 -18.15 2.52
CA GLY A 25 -1.27 -17.16 2.26
C GLY A 25 -0.69 -15.85 1.71
N LYS A 26 -1.46 -15.17 0.84
CA LYS A 26 -1.13 -13.81 0.38
C LYS A 26 -2.35 -12.90 0.45
N PHE A 27 -2.15 -11.70 0.99
CA PHE A 27 -3.17 -10.65 0.91
C PHE A 27 -3.25 -10.05 -0.49
N LEU A 28 -4.46 -9.84 -0.95
CA LEU A 28 -4.75 -9.17 -2.22
C LEU A 28 -5.37 -7.79 -1.95
N ALA A 29 -4.63 -6.75 -2.30
CA ALA A 29 -5.12 -5.38 -2.36
C ALA A 29 -5.52 -5.03 -3.81
N GLY A 30 -4.83 -4.09 -4.46
CA GLY A 30 -5.09 -3.72 -5.87
C GLY A 30 -4.74 -4.80 -6.90
N GLY A 31 -3.87 -5.74 -6.54
CA GLY A 31 -3.46 -6.87 -7.37
C GLY A 31 -2.49 -6.53 -8.51
N MET A 32 -2.00 -5.30 -8.58
CA MET A 32 -1.20 -4.84 -9.74
C MET A 32 0.22 -5.43 -9.79
N THR A 33 0.71 -5.98 -8.68
CA THR A 33 1.95 -6.78 -8.62
C THR A 33 1.62 -8.26 -8.48
N LEU A 34 0.79 -8.63 -7.51
CA LEU A 34 0.50 -10.03 -7.19
C LEU A 34 -0.11 -10.78 -8.39
N ILE A 35 -1.12 -10.24 -9.06
CA ILE A 35 -1.81 -10.94 -10.17
C ILE A 35 -0.87 -11.20 -11.37
N PRO A 36 -0.05 -10.23 -11.84
CA PRO A 36 0.99 -10.50 -12.84
C PRO A 36 1.98 -11.60 -12.41
N THR A 37 2.45 -11.56 -11.17
CA THR A 37 3.36 -12.58 -10.60
C THR A 37 2.74 -13.99 -10.67
N LEU A 38 1.48 -14.12 -10.28
CA LEU A 38 0.74 -15.38 -10.36
C LEU A 38 0.52 -15.86 -11.82
N LYS A 39 0.22 -14.92 -12.73
CA LYS A 39 0.06 -15.23 -14.16
C LYS A 39 1.34 -15.75 -14.79
N GLN A 40 2.47 -15.20 -14.39
CA GLN A 40 3.80 -15.64 -14.84
C GLN A 40 4.29 -16.90 -14.10
N ARG A 41 3.54 -17.43 -13.13
CA ARG A 41 3.88 -18.60 -12.32
C ARG A 41 5.15 -18.43 -11.47
N LEU A 42 5.43 -17.17 -11.06
CA LEU A 42 6.55 -16.85 -10.19
C LEU A 42 6.22 -17.02 -8.70
N ALA A 43 4.94 -17.21 -8.39
CA ALA A 43 4.45 -17.56 -7.06
C ALA A 43 3.25 -18.51 -7.17
N SER A 44 3.04 -19.36 -6.15
CA SER A 44 1.94 -20.32 -6.10
C SER A 44 1.34 -20.43 -4.70
N PRO A 45 0.82 -19.32 -4.13
CA PRO A 45 0.21 -19.36 -2.81
C PRO A 45 -0.97 -20.33 -2.80
N ASP A 46 -1.17 -21.02 -1.69
CA ASP A 46 -2.31 -21.91 -1.49
C ASP A 46 -3.60 -21.13 -1.25
N LEU A 47 -3.47 -19.89 -0.74
CA LEU A 47 -4.60 -19.02 -0.40
C LEU A 47 -4.37 -17.55 -0.77
N ILE A 48 -5.38 -16.94 -1.38
CA ILE A 48 -5.45 -15.48 -1.59
C ILE A 48 -6.60 -14.91 -0.77
N ILE A 49 -6.30 -13.90 0.04
CA ILE A 49 -7.26 -13.19 0.89
C ILE A 49 -7.47 -11.78 0.35
N ASP A 50 -8.63 -11.53 -0.23
CA ASP A 50 -9.00 -10.22 -0.77
C ASP A 50 -9.45 -9.27 0.34
N LEU A 51 -8.78 -8.11 0.42
CA LEU A 51 -9.01 -7.07 1.42
C LEU A 51 -10.05 -6.01 0.98
N SER A 52 -10.68 -6.15 -0.18
CA SER A 52 -11.53 -5.09 -0.78
C SER A 52 -12.74 -4.71 0.10
N ASP A 53 -13.26 -5.62 0.92
CA ASP A 53 -14.39 -5.35 1.81
C ASP A 53 -13.96 -4.96 3.25
N CYS A 54 -12.65 -4.84 3.52
CA CYS A 54 -12.13 -4.49 4.85
C CYS A 54 -12.27 -3.01 5.22
N LYS A 55 -12.85 -2.17 4.35
CA LYS A 55 -13.10 -0.73 4.59
C LYS A 55 -11.83 0.06 4.95
N LEU A 56 -10.75 -0.21 4.25
CA LEU A 56 -9.44 0.43 4.44
C LEU A 56 -9.18 1.56 3.45
N THR A 57 -10.23 2.19 2.92
CA THR A 57 -10.16 3.36 2.05
C THR A 57 -10.45 4.63 2.84
N GLY A 58 -10.08 5.77 2.28
CA GLY A 58 -10.38 7.08 2.85
C GLY A 58 -9.13 7.92 3.02
N ILE A 59 -9.32 9.23 3.07
CA ILE A 59 -8.26 10.21 3.28
C ILE A 59 -8.78 11.22 4.28
N GLU A 60 -8.07 11.41 5.37
CA GLU A 60 -8.50 12.20 6.52
C GLU A 60 -7.44 13.22 6.90
N ASP A 61 -7.87 14.41 7.28
CA ASP A 61 -7.02 15.44 7.85
C ASP A 61 -6.97 15.29 9.37
N GLU A 62 -5.82 14.88 9.90
CA GLU A 62 -5.57 14.73 11.33
C GLU A 62 -4.97 16.00 11.98
N GLY A 63 -5.05 17.15 11.30
CA GLY A 63 -4.48 18.41 11.76
C GLY A 63 -3.00 18.55 11.38
N ALA A 64 -2.10 17.91 12.08
CA ALA A 64 -0.66 17.95 11.78
C ALA A 64 -0.24 16.97 10.66
N SER A 65 -1.07 16.00 10.35
CA SER A 65 -0.81 14.98 9.33
C SER A 65 -2.02 14.74 8.43
N ILE A 66 -1.79 14.08 7.30
CA ILE A 66 -2.82 13.49 6.46
C ILE A 66 -2.73 11.98 6.61
N ARG A 67 -3.84 11.34 7.00
CA ARG A 67 -3.99 9.89 7.04
C ARG A 67 -4.62 9.39 5.76
N ILE A 68 -4.02 8.38 5.15
CA ILE A 68 -4.48 7.73 3.91
C ILE A 68 -4.72 6.25 4.21
N GLY A 69 -5.93 5.78 4.01
CA GLY A 69 -6.29 4.36 4.18
C GLY A 69 -5.54 3.49 3.18
N ALA A 70 -5.08 2.32 3.63
CA ALA A 70 -4.17 1.45 2.87
C ALA A 70 -4.74 0.98 1.52
N MET A 71 -6.06 0.84 1.40
CA MET A 71 -6.75 0.44 0.18
C MET A 71 -7.13 1.63 -0.73
N SER A 72 -6.75 2.88 -0.39
CA SER A 72 -6.93 4.02 -1.28
C SER A 72 -6.08 3.83 -2.53
N ARG A 73 -6.73 3.95 -3.70
CA ARG A 73 -6.08 3.75 -5.00
C ARG A 73 -5.18 4.94 -5.31
N HIS A 74 -4.19 4.72 -6.16
CA HIS A 74 -3.29 5.81 -6.58
C HIS A 74 -4.05 6.99 -7.17
N VAL A 75 -5.14 6.73 -7.94
CA VAL A 75 -6.00 7.78 -8.48
C VAL A 75 -6.73 8.56 -7.37
N ASP A 76 -7.22 7.88 -6.33
CA ASP A 76 -7.92 8.52 -5.22
C ASP A 76 -6.98 9.47 -4.46
N VAL A 77 -5.72 9.08 -4.28
CA VAL A 77 -4.69 9.93 -3.65
C VAL A 77 -4.32 11.11 -4.53
N ALA A 78 -4.13 10.88 -5.84
CA ALA A 78 -3.76 11.92 -6.81
C ALA A 78 -4.84 13.01 -6.96
N GLU A 79 -6.11 12.62 -6.94
CA GLU A 79 -7.26 13.50 -7.16
C GLU A 79 -7.85 14.07 -5.86
N SER A 80 -7.35 13.64 -4.70
CA SER A 80 -7.82 14.13 -3.41
C SER A 80 -7.47 15.61 -3.20
N VAL A 81 -8.49 16.45 -3.04
CA VAL A 81 -8.33 17.88 -2.73
C VAL A 81 -7.58 18.08 -1.41
N LEU A 82 -7.81 17.21 -0.42
CA LEU A 82 -7.08 17.24 0.86
C LEU A 82 -5.58 17.03 0.64
N VAL A 83 -5.20 16.01 -0.13
CA VAL A 83 -3.77 15.74 -0.42
C VAL A 83 -3.15 16.83 -1.27
N GLN A 84 -3.87 17.32 -2.29
CA GLN A 84 -3.40 18.40 -3.16
C GLN A 84 -3.11 19.69 -2.40
N ASN A 85 -3.93 20.00 -1.42
CA ASN A 85 -3.77 21.22 -0.61
C ASN A 85 -2.71 21.05 0.50
N ALA A 86 -2.65 19.90 1.16
CA ALA A 86 -1.80 19.70 2.32
C ALA A 86 -0.39 19.21 1.94
N ILE A 87 -0.28 18.28 1.00
CA ILE A 87 0.99 17.66 0.57
C ILE A 87 0.97 17.46 -0.95
N PRO A 88 1.05 18.54 -1.76
CA PRO A 88 1.00 18.44 -3.23
C PRO A 88 2.00 17.46 -3.84
N ALA A 89 3.14 17.26 -3.18
CA ALA A 89 4.16 16.30 -3.58
C ALA A 89 3.64 14.86 -3.66
N ILE A 90 2.78 14.44 -2.71
CA ILE A 90 2.16 13.09 -2.73
C ILE A 90 1.14 12.99 -3.86
N ALA A 91 0.30 13.99 -4.09
CA ALA A 91 -0.65 13.99 -5.20
C ALA A 91 0.08 13.91 -6.55
N ASN A 92 1.15 14.70 -6.72
CA ASN A 92 2.00 14.67 -7.91
C ASN A 92 2.66 13.29 -8.11
N LEU A 93 3.27 12.73 -7.05
CA LEU A 93 3.85 11.39 -7.05
C LEU A 93 2.83 10.35 -7.53
N SER A 94 1.65 10.34 -6.90
CA SER A 94 0.60 9.36 -7.18
C SER A 94 0.10 9.43 -8.63
N SER A 95 0.03 10.62 -9.20
CA SER A 95 -0.38 10.85 -10.60
C SER A 95 0.61 10.28 -11.61
N GLN A 96 1.87 10.06 -11.22
CA GLN A 96 2.95 9.56 -12.07
C GLN A 96 3.21 8.05 -11.92
N ILE A 97 2.41 7.33 -11.09
CA ILE A 97 2.55 5.88 -10.93
C ILE A 97 1.93 5.16 -12.13
N GLY A 98 2.72 4.33 -12.81
CA GLY A 98 2.27 3.47 -13.89
C GLY A 98 1.44 4.18 -14.96
N ASP A 99 0.48 3.45 -15.51
CA ASP A 99 -0.54 3.96 -16.41
C ASP A 99 -1.88 4.19 -15.68
N ARG A 100 -2.89 4.64 -16.42
CA ARG A 100 -4.23 4.90 -15.86
C ARG A 100 -4.87 3.63 -15.26
N GLN A 101 -4.65 2.46 -15.87
CA GLN A 101 -5.19 1.19 -15.42
C GLN A 101 -4.57 0.81 -14.06
N VAL A 102 -3.25 0.94 -13.94
CA VAL A 102 -2.53 0.71 -12.68
C VAL A 102 -3.04 1.65 -11.59
N ARG A 103 -3.17 2.96 -11.88
CA ARG A 103 -3.64 3.93 -10.89
C ARG A 103 -5.06 3.68 -10.40
N ASN A 104 -5.93 3.13 -11.24
CA ASN A 104 -7.31 2.80 -10.88
C ASN A 104 -7.46 1.52 -10.06
N ARG A 105 -6.40 0.73 -9.91
CA ARG A 105 -6.41 -0.55 -9.17
C ARG A 105 -5.38 -0.61 -8.06
N GLY A 106 -4.15 -0.20 -8.33
CA GLY A 106 -3.06 -0.21 -7.36
C GLY A 106 -3.37 0.70 -6.17
N THR A 107 -2.95 0.27 -4.98
CA THR A 107 -3.23 0.94 -3.70
C THR A 107 -1.95 1.36 -3.02
N ILE A 108 -2.01 2.41 -2.19
CA ILE A 108 -0.84 2.90 -1.45
C ILE A 108 -0.29 1.82 -0.51
N GLY A 109 -1.16 1.14 0.27
CA GLY A 109 -0.74 0.09 1.18
C GLY A 109 -0.12 -1.10 0.45
N GLY A 110 -0.71 -1.54 -0.68
CA GLY A 110 -0.15 -2.62 -1.49
C GLY A 110 1.21 -2.28 -2.08
N SER A 111 1.43 -1.02 -2.49
CA SER A 111 2.73 -0.57 -2.98
C SER A 111 3.79 -0.57 -1.88
N LEU A 112 3.45 -0.11 -0.68
CA LEU A 112 4.36 -0.06 0.46
C LEU A 112 4.67 -1.45 1.02
N ALA A 113 3.67 -2.33 1.14
CA ALA A 113 3.88 -3.71 1.56
C ALA A 113 4.77 -4.51 0.59
N ASN A 114 4.68 -4.23 -0.72
CA ASN A 114 5.55 -4.87 -1.71
C ASN A 114 6.99 -4.33 -1.71
N ASN A 115 7.20 -3.11 -1.26
CA ASN A 115 8.49 -2.42 -1.17
C ASN A 115 9.41 -2.64 -2.38
N ASP A 116 8.86 -2.48 -3.60
CA ASP A 116 9.66 -2.51 -4.81
C ASP A 116 10.57 -1.26 -4.86
N PRO A 117 11.90 -1.40 -5.01
CA PRO A 117 12.81 -0.26 -5.10
C PRO A 117 12.52 0.69 -6.27
N ALA A 118 11.81 0.24 -7.30
CA ALA A 118 11.35 1.09 -8.40
C ALA A 118 10.02 1.80 -8.11
N ALA A 119 9.34 1.50 -6.98
CA ALA A 119 8.09 2.13 -6.60
C ALA A 119 8.30 3.57 -6.10
N CYS A 120 7.27 4.40 -6.25
CA CYS A 120 7.36 5.82 -5.87
C CYS A 120 7.08 6.05 -4.38
N TYR A 121 6.14 5.33 -3.76
CA TYR A 121 5.73 5.59 -2.38
C TYR A 121 6.80 5.34 -1.30
N PRO A 122 7.73 4.39 -1.42
CA PRO A 122 8.81 4.24 -0.42
C PRO A 122 9.62 5.52 -0.24
N SER A 123 9.91 6.26 -1.35
CA SER A 123 10.62 7.55 -1.26
C SER A 123 9.81 8.64 -0.55
N ALA A 124 8.48 8.68 -0.74
CA ALA A 124 7.63 9.62 -0.03
C ALA A 124 7.51 9.25 1.45
N LEU A 125 7.40 7.95 1.77
CA LEU A 125 7.32 7.46 3.14
C LEU A 125 8.53 7.90 3.95
N LEU A 126 9.74 7.69 3.42
CA LEU A 126 11.00 8.12 4.05
C LEU A 126 11.14 9.65 4.05
N GLY A 127 10.96 10.29 2.87
CA GLY A 127 11.23 11.71 2.71
C GLY A 127 10.30 12.63 3.50
N LEU A 128 9.13 12.14 3.90
CA LEU A 128 8.14 12.86 4.69
C LEU A 128 8.03 12.32 6.12
N SER A 129 8.92 11.41 6.55
CA SER A 129 8.87 10.76 7.86
C SER A 129 7.48 10.18 8.15
N GLY A 130 6.93 9.46 7.19
CA GLY A 130 5.61 8.88 7.30
C GLY A 130 5.56 7.76 8.35
N THR A 131 4.35 7.40 8.77
CA THR A 131 4.11 6.32 9.72
C THR A 131 3.14 5.32 9.10
N ILE A 132 3.51 4.06 9.10
CA ILE A 132 2.65 2.94 8.73
C ILE A 132 1.81 2.54 9.95
N HIS A 133 0.51 2.39 9.75
CA HIS A 133 -0.39 1.86 10.77
C HIS A 133 -0.87 0.48 10.33
N THR A 134 -0.67 -0.50 11.18
CA THR A 134 -1.22 -1.86 11.03
C THR A 134 -2.35 -2.08 12.00
N GLN A 135 -2.98 -3.25 11.99
CA GLN A 135 -3.97 -3.59 13.00
C GLN A 135 -3.36 -3.76 14.40
N ASN A 136 -2.05 -3.96 14.50
CA ASN A 136 -1.36 -4.29 15.76
C ASN A 136 -0.52 -3.12 16.31
N ARG A 137 0.08 -2.30 15.43
CA ARG A 137 1.09 -1.29 15.82
C ARG A 137 1.22 -0.16 14.80
N SER A 138 2.00 0.85 15.17
CA SER A 138 2.48 1.88 14.25
C SER A 138 3.98 1.73 14.08
N ILE A 139 4.48 1.85 12.84
CA ILE A 139 5.88 1.64 12.46
C ILE A 139 6.35 2.90 11.75
N LEU A 140 7.47 3.46 12.18
CA LEU A 140 8.07 4.63 11.51
C LEU A 140 8.64 4.23 10.14
N ALA A 141 8.71 5.17 9.22
CA ALA A 141 9.22 4.93 7.87
C ALA A 141 10.63 4.30 7.85
N GLU A 142 11.50 4.74 8.74
CA GLU A 142 12.89 4.29 8.85
C GLU A 142 13.00 2.84 9.34
N ASP A 143 12.05 2.39 10.15
CA ASP A 143 12.01 1.02 10.68
C ASP A 143 11.24 0.08 9.74
N PHE A 144 10.30 0.63 8.94
CA PHE A 144 9.41 -0.16 8.10
C PHE A 144 10.10 -0.77 6.87
N LEU A 145 10.98 -0.01 6.20
CA LEU A 145 11.64 -0.43 4.96
C LEU A 145 12.97 -1.11 5.27
N THR A 146 12.96 -2.43 5.42
CA THR A 146 14.12 -3.21 5.91
C THR A 146 15.05 -3.67 4.81
N GLY A 147 14.59 -3.76 3.56
CA GLY A 147 15.39 -4.21 2.42
C GLY A 147 14.63 -4.16 1.11
N MET A 148 15.24 -4.67 0.05
CA MET A 148 14.61 -4.75 -1.28
C MET A 148 13.51 -5.81 -1.27
N PHE A 149 12.25 -5.42 -1.50
CA PHE A 149 11.05 -6.25 -1.35
C PHE A 149 10.86 -6.82 0.07
N GLU A 150 11.44 -6.16 1.07
CA GLU A 150 11.37 -6.55 2.47
C GLU A 150 10.87 -5.39 3.32
N THR A 151 9.99 -5.69 4.25
CA THR A 151 9.41 -4.73 5.22
C THR A 151 9.36 -5.36 6.60
N ASP A 152 9.16 -4.55 7.63
CA ASP A 152 8.99 -4.99 9.04
C ASP A 152 7.58 -5.53 9.34
N LEU A 153 6.81 -5.94 8.33
CA LEU A 153 5.51 -6.59 8.54
C LEU A 153 5.67 -8.04 8.94
N GLU A 154 4.92 -8.45 9.97
CA GLU A 154 4.72 -9.87 10.26
C GLU A 154 3.81 -10.52 9.21
N GLU A 155 3.80 -11.87 9.14
CA GLU A 155 3.07 -12.61 8.11
C GLU A 155 1.55 -12.35 8.11
N ASP A 156 0.96 -12.14 9.29
CA ASP A 156 -0.45 -11.84 9.49
C ASP A 156 -0.76 -10.35 9.62
N GLU A 157 0.27 -9.48 9.47
CA GLU A 157 0.14 -8.05 9.68
C GLU A 157 -0.35 -7.33 8.43
N ILE A 158 -1.38 -6.51 8.60
CA ILE A 158 -2.06 -5.81 7.50
C ILE A 158 -1.93 -4.30 7.71
N ILE A 159 -1.43 -3.59 6.70
CA ILE A 159 -1.46 -2.14 6.71
C ILE A 159 -2.92 -1.66 6.64
N ILE A 160 -3.32 -0.84 7.61
CA ILE A 160 -4.66 -0.24 7.66
C ILE A 160 -4.67 1.22 7.21
N GLY A 161 -3.53 1.90 7.28
CA GLY A 161 -3.39 3.28 6.82
C GLY A 161 -1.95 3.78 6.95
N ILE A 162 -1.71 4.94 6.36
CA ILE A 162 -0.43 5.64 6.38
C ILE A 162 -0.68 7.09 6.76
N SER A 163 0.02 7.62 7.76
CA SER A 163 0.00 9.04 8.11
C SER A 163 1.27 9.72 7.60
N PHE A 164 1.08 10.86 6.95
CA PHE A 164 2.17 11.73 6.50
C PHE A 164 2.07 13.07 7.21
N PRO A 165 3.10 13.47 7.98
CA PRO A 165 3.18 14.84 8.51
C PRO A 165 3.08 15.86 7.38
N LYS A 166 2.39 16.98 7.63
CA LYS A 166 2.31 18.08 6.66
C LYS A 166 3.64 18.85 6.66
N PRO A 167 4.41 18.81 5.54
CA PRO A 167 5.69 19.50 5.47
C PRO A 167 5.48 21.01 5.20
N GLU A 168 6.41 21.84 5.62
CA GLU A 168 6.44 23.24 5.17
C GLU A 168 6.66 23.35 3.65
N LYS A 169 7.54 22.48 3.12
CA LYS A 169 7.84 22.38 1.68
C LYS A 169 8.18 20.95 1.34
N ALA A 170 7.64 20.44 0.24
CA ALA A 170 8.02 19.17 -0.35
C ALA A 170 7.80 19.21 -1.86
N ALA A 171 8.66 18.49 -2.59
CA ALA A 171 8.51 18.28 -4.02
C ALA A 171 8.85 16.83 -4.36
N TYR A 172 8.19 16.30 -5.37
CA TYR A 172 8.53 14.99 -5.95
C TYR A 172 9.07 15.18 -7.36
N VAL A 173 10.25 14.66 -7.60
CA VAL A 173 10.87 14.62 -8.92
C VAL A 173 11.14 13.18 -9.29
N LYS A 174 10.63 12.75 -10.43
CA LYS A 174 10.80 11.39 -10.94
C LYS A 174 11.76 11.40 -12.12
N PHE A 175 12.75 10.53 -12.05
CA PHE A 175 13.54 10.14 -13.20
C PHE A 175 12.93 8.85 -13.80
N PRO A 176 12.19 8.94 -14.92
CA PRO A 176 11.54 7.76 -15.49
C PRO A 176 12.56 6.72 -15.93
N ASN A 177 12.22 5.45 -15.69
CA ASN A 177 12.96 4.36 -16.30
C ASN A 177 12.79 4.41 -17.83
N PRO A 178 13.83 4.03 -18.61
CA PRO A 178 13.77 3.98 -20.06
C PRO A 178 12.67 3.05 -20.57
#